data_88bb514fd75f7e14cd79f32336822af6
#
_entry.id   88bb514fd75f7e14cd79f32336822af6
#
_cell.length_a   1.000
_cell.length_b   1.000
_cell.length_c   1.000
_cell.angle_alpha   90.00
_cell.angle_beta   90.00
_cell.angle_gamma   90.00
#
_symmetry.space_group_name_H-M   'P 1'
#
loop_
_entity.id
_entity.type
_entity.pdbx_description
1 polymer ?
#
loop_
_entity_poly.entity_id
_entity_poly.type
_entity_poly.pdbx_seq_one_letter_code
_entity_poly.pdbx_strand_id
1 'polypeptide(L)'
;MSDFKARLTDFYNKFNENKRLDTRHGQVEFLTSLKYIHEYLSPGDRIVDIGAGPGKYSLYLKNEGYDVTAVEYVRPNIGMLRAKDKDIKLVEASATDLSMFKDEQFDVAIMFGPMYHLYHKEDRIRALSEARRITKKYIFVTYIMNEYSVIEYAFKDDHYREIKDKLDESFHIDDPDALFFQSRIEDMDELNERCGLELVKRFASDGPTDYMRSYINNMDEDTFAAYLDFHQKTCERKELLGASSHVVDILKKRYD
;
A
#
# COMPACT_ATOMS: atom_id res chain seq x y z
N MET A 1 -8.73 6.35 -19.55
CA MET A 1 -8.98 5.15 -18.70
C MET A 1 -8.58 3.83 -19.35
N SER A 2 -8.85 3.56 -20.65
CA SER A 2 -8.44 2.29 -21.28
C SER A 2 -6.92 2.13 -21.38
N ASP A 3 -6.19 3.19 -21.68
CA ASP A 3 -4.74 3.18 -21.86
C ASP A 3 -3.99 2.94 -20.51
N PHE A 4 -4.38 3.64 -19.45
CA PHE A 4 -3.77 3.44 -18.12
C PHE A 4 -3.96 2.00 -17.60
N LYS A 5 -5.16 1.42 -17.75
CA LYS A 5 -5.40 0.02 -17.36
C LYS A 5 -4.52 -0.95 -18.15
N ALA A 6 -4.33 -0.70 -19.45
CA ALA A 6 -3.45 -1.53 -20.28
C ALA A 6 -2.00 -1.44 -19.81
N ARG A 7 -1.48 -0.24 -19.58
CA ARG A 7 -0.11 -0.01 -19.07
C ARG A 7 0.12 -0.64 -17.68
N LEU A 8 -0.83 -0.50 -16.79
CA LEU A 8 -0.79 -1.14 -15.47
C LEU A 8 -0.80 -2.67 -15.58
N THR A 9 -1.63 -3.20 -16.48
CA THR A 9 -1.69 -4.64 -16.76
C THR A 9 -0.35 -5.14 -17.32
N ASP A 10 0.26 -4.42 -18.25
CA ASP A 10 1.56 -4.76 -18.84
C ASP A 10 2.69 -4.72 -17.81
N PHE A 11 2.64 -3.76 -16.89
CA PHE A 11 3.59 -3.69 -15.77
C PHE A 11 3.50 -4.95 -14.91
N TYR A 12 2.30 -5.31 -14.44
CA TYR A 12 2.09 -6.48 -13.57
C TYR A 12 2.28 -7.82 -14.28
N ASN A 13 2.21 -7.88 -15.60
CA ASN A 13 2.62 -9.05 -16.37
C ASN A 13 4.13 -9.28 -16.33
N LYS A 14 4.92 -8.22 -16.23
CA LYS A 14 6.39 -8.25 -16.22
C LYS A 14 6.97 -8.29 -14.80
N PHE A 15 6.31 -7.64 -13.86
CA PHE A 15 6.74 -7.53 -12.48
C PHE A 15 6.15 -8.65 -11.63
N ASN A 16 7.02 -9.45 -11.00
CA ASN A 16 6.58 -10.58 -10.19
C ASN A 16 6.27 -10.13 -8.75
N GLU A 17 5.11 -9.52 -8.56
CA GLU A 17 4.63 -9.07 -7.25
C GLU A 17 4.55 -10.22 -6.22
N ASN A 18 4.29 -11.46 -6.67
CA ASN A 18 4.27 -12.62 -5.80
C ASN A 18 5.56 -12.85 -5.01
N LYS A 19 6.71 -12.53 -5.65
CA LYS A 19 8.03 -12.77 -5.05
C LYS A 19 8.56 -11.55 -4.29
N ARG A 20 7.99 -10.37 -4.49
CA ARG A 20 8.49 -9.14 -3.86
C ARG A 20 8.50 -9.25 -2.34
N LEU A 21 7.38 -9.64 -1.76
CA LEU A 21 7.22 -9.76 -0.30
C LEU A 21 7.78 -11.08 0.28
N ASP A 22 8.34 -11.97 -0.53
CA ASP A 22 8.99 -13.21 -0.07
C ASP A 22 10.50 -13.04 0.15
N THR A 23 11.10 -12.00 -0.41
CA THR A 23 12.51 -11.66 -0.15
C THR A 23 12.67 -11.10 1.28
N ARG A 24 13.86 -11.19 1.89
CA ARG A 24 14.06 -10.66 3.24
C ARG A 24 13.72 -9.17 3.34
N HIS A 25 14.13 -8.34 2.37
CA HIS A 25 13.76 -6.93 2.41
C HIS A 25 12.22 -6.74 2.30
N GLY A 26 11.52 -7.50 1.44
CA GLY A 26 10.07 -7.44 1.34
C GLY A 26 9.34 -7.99 2.57
N GLN A 27 9.95 -8.93 3.30
CA GLN A 27 9.41 -9.42 4.58
C GLN A 27 9.38 -8.34 5.67
N VAL A 28 10.28 -7.35 5.64
CA VAL A 28 10.24 -6.23 6.59
C VAL A 28 8.92 -5.47 6.44
N GLU A 29 8.55 -5.10 5.20
CA GLU A 29 7.27 -4.46 4.89
C GLU A 29 6.09 -5.33 5.32
N PHE A 30 6.09 -6.59 4.91
CA PHE A 30 4.99 -7.53 5.14
C PHE A 30 4.76 -7.79 6.64
N LEU A 31 5.81 -8.15 7.38
CA LEU A 31 5.71 -8.49 8.80
C LEU A 31 5.41 -7.27 9.66
N THR A 32 5.95 -6.09 9.30
CA THR A 32 5.63 -4.85 10.00
C THR A 32 4.17 -4.46 9.78
N SER A 33 3.68 -4.52 8.54
CA SER A 33 2.27 -4.25 8.24
C SER A 33 1.34 -5.23 8.95
N LEU A 34 1.65 -6.53 8.95
CA LEU A 34 0.86 -7.54 9.67
C LEU A 34 0.80 -7.28 11.17
N LYS A 35 1.92 -6.92 11.80
CA LYS A 35 1.94 -6.56 13.23
C LYS A 35 0.90 -5.49 13.53
N TYR A 36 0.89 -4.40 12.74
CA TYR A 36 -0.09 -3.33 12.95
C TYR A 36 -1.52 -3.75 12.59
N ILE A 37 -1.73 -4.54 11.55
CA ILE A 37 -3.05 -5.07 11.23
C ILE A 37 -3.60 -5.85 12.41
N HIS A 38 -2.81 -6.75 13.01
CA HIS A 38 -3.22 -7.55 14.17
C HIS A 38 -3.51 -6.72 15.42
N GLU A 39 -2.82 -5.58 15.63
CA GLU A 39 -3.10 -4.68 16.75
C GLU A 39 -4.54 -4.10 16.73
N TYR A 40 -5.15 -4.03 15.53
CA TYR A 40 -6.48 -3.42 15.31
C TYR A 40 -7.57 -4.41 14.89
N LEU A 41 -7.22 -5.69 14.67
CA LEU A 41 -8.19 -6.73 14.37
C LEU A 41 -8.77 -7.34 15.66
N SER A 42 -10.04 -7.69 15.58
CA SER A 42 -10.75 -8.48 16.59
C SER A 42 -11.19 -9.81 15.98
N PRO A 43 -11.30 -10.89 16.77
CA PRO A 43 -11.84 -12.15 16.28
C PRO A 43 -13.20 -11.97 15.64
N GLY A 44 -13.37 -12.51 14.42
CA GLY A 44 -14.61 -12.42 13.66
C GLY A 44 -14.76 -11.15 12.83
N ASP A 45 -13.78 -10.25 12.79
CA ASP A 45 -13.79 -9.10 11.91
C ASP A 45 -13.85 -9.53 10.43
N ARG A 46 -14.68 -8.83 9.66
CA ARG A 46 -14.77 -8.95 8.21
C ARG A 46 -13.80 -7.96 7.58
N ILE A 47 -12.92 -8.47 6.75
CA ILE A 47 -11.84 -7.68 6.14
C ILE A 47 -12.12 -7.51 4.65
N VAL A 48 -11.94 -6.30 4.12
CA VAL A 48 -11.82 -6.06 2.69
C VAL A 48 -10.38 -5.66 2.35
N ASP A 49 -9.79 -6.37 1.39
CA ASP A 49 -8.46 -6.05 0.85
C ASP A 49 -8.64 -5.42 -0.53
N ILE A 50 -8.51 -4.08 -0.59
CA ILE A 50 -8.78 -3.26 -1.78
C ILE A 50 -7.47 -3.10 -2.57
N GLY A 51 -7.44 -3.62 -3.79
CA GLY A 51 -6.21 -3.76 -4.57
C GLY A 51 -5.35 -4.91 -4.07
N ALA A 52 -5.99 -6.06 -3.85
CA ALA A 52 -5.36 -7.23 -3.21
C ALA A 52 -4.13 -7.78 -3.95
N GLY A 53 -3.93 -7.38 -5.20
CA GLY A 53 -2.85 -7.91 -6.02
C GLY A 53 -2.97 -9.44 -6.16
N PRO A 54 -1.86 -10.18 -6.09
CA PRO A 54 -1.86 -11.64 -6.09
C PRO A 54 -2.26 -12.25 -4.74
N GLY A 55 -2.77 -11.45 -3.78
CA GLY A 55 -3.43 -11.88 -2.57
C GLY A 55 -2.54 -12.18 -1.37
N LYS A 56 -1.39 -11.54 -1.23
CA LYS A 56 -0.46 -11.84 -0.12
C LYS A 56 -1.12 -11.64 1.24
N TYR A 57 -1.71 -10.47 1.49
CA TYR A 57 -2.42 -10.18 2.75
C TYR A 57 -3.75 -10.92 2.84
N SER A 58 -4.55 -10.93 1.76
CA SER A 58 -5.84 -11.61 1.71
C SER A 58 -5.74 -13.08 2.11
N LEU A 59 -4.80 -13.82 1.53
CA LEU A 59 -4.62 -15.25 1.79
C LEU A 59 -4.07 -15.50 3.18
N TYR A 60 -3.15 -14.66 3.64
CA TYR A 60 -2.57 -14.79 4.97
C TYR A 60 -3.65 -14.64 6.05
N LEU A 61 -4.43 -13.57 6.00
CA LEU A 61 -5.49 -13.29 6.97
C LEU A 61 -6.65 -14.31 6.87
N LYS A 62 -7.00 -14.78 5.65
CA LYS A 62 -7.97 -15.87 5.47
C LYS A 62 -7.49 -17.16 6.14
N ASN A 63 -6.21 -17.50 6.03
CA ASN A 63 -5.63 -18.69 6.66
C ASN A 63 -5.62 -18.59 8.19
N GLU A 64 -5.62 -17.38 8.75
CA GLU A 64 -5.81 -17.14 10.19
C GLU A 64 -7.27 -17.22 10.64
N GLY A 65 -8.21 -17.41 9.70
CA GLY A 65 -9.64 -17.62 9.98
C GLY A 65 -10.51 -16.36 9.88
N TYR A 66 -9.97 -15.23 9.36
CA TYR A 66 -10.80 -14.05 9.11
C TYR A 66 -11.67 -14.21 7.86
N ASP A 67 -12.82 -13.53 7.86
CA ASP A 67 -13.69 -13.42 6.70
C ASP A 67 -13.15 -12.33 5.76
N VAL A 68 -12.37 -12.74 4.76
CA VAL A 68 -11.68 -11.82 3.84
C VAL A 68 -12.38 -11.77 2.49
N THR A 69 -12.63 -10.55 2.01
CA THR A 69 -13.05 -10.26 0.63
C THR A 69 -11.94 -9.49 -0.08
N ALA A 70 -11.36 -10.07 -1.12
CA ALA A 70 -10.39 -9.41 -1.97
C ALA A 70 -11.09 -8.62 -3.08
N VAL A 71 -10.65 -7.40 -3.32
CA VAL A 71 -11.05 -6.57 -4.46
C VAL A 71 -9.81 -6.30 -5.30
N GLU A 72 -9.87 -6.63 -6.59
CA GLU A 72 -8.74 -6.44 -7.50
C GLU A 72 -9.23 -5.98 -8.87
N TYR A 73 -8.48 -5.08 -9.48
CA TYR A 73 -8.83 -4.48 -10.78
C TYR A 73 -8.05 -5.10 -11.94
N VAL A 74 -6.84 -5.61 -11.67
CA VAL A 74 -5.89 -6.09 -12.70
C VAL A 74 -6.10 -7.59 -12.91
N ARG A 75 -6.57 -7.98 -14.10
CA ARG A 75 -6.90 -9.38 -14.40
C ARG A 75 -5.80 -10.40 -14.19
N PRO A 76 -4.52 -10.16 -14.53
CA PRO A 76 -3.43 -11.05 -14.16
C PRO A 76 -3.38 -11.37 -12.67
N ASN A 77 -3.51 -10.36 -11.81
CA ASN A 77 -3.52 -10.55 -10.35
C ASN A 77 -4.72 -11.39 -9.90
N ILE A 78 -5.91 -11.12 -10.46
CA ILE A 78 -7.12 -11.91 -10.24
C ILE A 78 -6.87 -13.40 -10.59
N GLY A 79 -6.26 -13.66 -11.74
CA GLY A 79 -5.89 -15.00 -12.17
C GLY A 79 -4.93 -15.69 -11.21
N MET A 80 -3.89 -14.97 -10.75
CA MET A 80 -2.92 -15.50 -9.79
C MET A 80 -3.57 -15.79 -8.43
N LEU A 81 -4.43 -14.90 -7.94
CA LEU A 81 -5.11 -15.10 -6.66
C LEU A 81 -6.05 -16.31 -6.69
N ARG A 82 -6.86 -16.44 -7.76
CA ARG A 82 -7.76 -17.60 -7.95
C ARG A 82 -6.99 -18.93 -8.12
N ALA A 83 -5.81 -18.89 -8.73
CA ALA A 83 -4.98 -20.09 -8.87
C ALA A 83 -4.44 -20.58 -7.51
N LYS A 84 -4.21 -19.66 -6.56
CA LYS A 84 -3.76 -19.99 -5.20
C LYS A 84 -4.91 -20.46 -4.30
N ASP A 85 -6.08 -19.83 -4.42
CA ASP A 85 -7.25 -20.15 -3.61
C ASP A 85 -8.53 -19.89 -4.43
N LYS A 86 -9.22 -20.99 -4.76
CA LYS A 86 -10.46 -20.96 -5.55
C LYS A 86 -11.68 -20.49 -4.73
N ASP A 87 -11.60 -20.60 -3.40
CA ASP A 87 -12.69 -20.33 -2.48
C ASP A 87 -12.61 -18.92 -1.86
N ILE A 88 -11.59 -18.12 -2.24
CA ILE A 88 -11.51 -16.75 -1.76
C ILE A 88 -12.64 -15.90 -2.35
N LYS A 89 -13.29 -15.10 -1.51
CA LYS A 89 -14.24 -14.08 -1.97
C LYS A 89 -13.48 -13.02 -2.74
N LEU A 90 -13.67 -12.97 -4.07
CA LEU A 90 -12.94 -12.08 -4.98
C LEU A 90 -13.88 -11.33 -5.90
N VAL A 91 -13.75 -10.00 -5.89
CA VAL A 91 -14.53 -9.06 -6.70
C VAL A 91 -13.60 -8.31 -7.65
N GLU A 92 -13.91 -8.32 -8.96
CA GLU A 92 -13.21 -7.47 -9.96
C GLU A 92 -13.82 -6.08 -9.91
N ALA A 93 -13.16 -5.11 -9.27
CA ALA A 93 -13.61 -3.74 -9.16
C ALA A 93 -12.44 -2.75 -9.01
N SER A 94 -12.67 -1.48 -9.34
CA SER A 94 -11.76 -0.38 -9.05
C SER A 94 -11.95 0.09 -7.60
N ALA A 95 -10.86 0.51 -6.95
CA ALA A 95 -10.94 1.17 -5.65
C ALA A 95 -11.81 2.45 -5.66
N THR A 96 -11.99 3.07 -6.83
CA THR A 96 -12.83 4.27 -7.01
C THR A 96 -14.33 3.97 -7.18
N ASP A 97 -14.72 2.71 -7.28
CA ASP A 97 -16.11 2.28 -7.40
C ASP A 97 -16.30 0.95 -6.66
N LEU A 98 -16.77 1.05 -5.43
CA LEU A 98 -17.12 -0.07 -4.55
C LEU A 98 -18.63 -0.11 -4.26
N SER A 99 -19.44 0.45 -5.18
CA SER A 99 -20.91 0.58 -5.05
C SER A 99 -21.65 -0.75 -4.87
N MET A 100 -21.02 -1.89 -5.23
CA MET A 100 -21.54 -3.23 -4.97
C MET A 100 -21.59 -3.60 -3.47
N PHE A 101 -20.84 -2.88 -2.62
CA PHE A 101 -20.84 -3.10 -1.18
C PHE A 101 -21.70 -2.07 -0.45
N LYS A 102 -22.37 -2.54 0.59
CA LYS A 102 -23.18 -1.68 1.48
C LYS A 102 -22.26 -0.84 2.38
N ASP A 103 -22.81 0.25 2.88
CA ASP A 103 -22.17 1.04 3.93
C ASP A 103 -21.86 0.14 5.14
N GLU A 104 -20.65 0.32 5.70
CA GLU A 104 -20.18 -0.41 6.88
C GLU A 104 -20.26 -1.94 6.76
N GLN A 105 -20.13 -2.45 5.54
CA GLN A 105 -20.18 -3.90 5.28
C GLN A 105 -19.02 -4.64 5.92
N PHE A 106 -17.84 -4.01 6.00
CA PHE A 106 -16.60 -4.58 6.53
C PHE A 106 -16.20 -3.89 7.84
N ASP A 107 -15.51 -4.63 8.69
CA ASP A 107 -15.00 -4.07 9.94
C ASP A 107 -13.68 -3.35 9.71
N VAL A 108 -12.80 -3.91 8.87
CA VAL A 108 -11.49 -3.35 8.53
C VAL A 108 -11.27 -3.38 7.02
N ALA A 109 -10.69 -2.30 6.48
CA ALA A 109 -10.19 -2.25 5.11
C ALA A 109 -8.66 -2.17 5.08
N ILE A 110 -8.05 -2.90 4.14
CA ILE A 110 -6.65 -2.81 3.77
C ILE A 110 -6.61 -2.27 2.35
N MET A 111 -5.81 -1.23 2.10
CA MET A 111 -5.64 -0.59 0.79
C MET A 111 -4.14 -0.37 0.52
N PHE A 112 -3.44 -1.48 0.19
CA PHE A 112 -1.99 -1.50 -0.01
C PHE A 112 -1.63 -1.58 -1.50
N GLY A 113 -2.02 -0.57 -2.26
CA GLY A 113 -1.77 -0.53 -3.70
C GLY A 113 -2.46 0.62 -4.42
N PRO A 114 -3.77 0.78 -4.29
CA PRO A 114 -4.52 1.69 -5.15
C PRO A 114 -4.05 3.15 -5.12
N MET A 115 -3.67 3.69 -3.96
CA MET A 115 -3.42 5.13 -3.81
C MET A 115 -2.28 5.63 -4.68
N TYR A 116 -1.24 4.85 -4.86
CA TYR A 116 -0.12 5.23 -5.71
C TYR A 116 -0.31 4.88 -7.21
N HIS A 117 -1.43 4.24 -7.57
CA HIS A 117 -1.84 4.05 -8.97
C HIS A 117 -2.92 5.04 -9.43
N LEU A 118 -3.35 5.93 -8.55
CA LEU A 118 -4.34 6.96 -8.84
C LEU A 118 -3.66 8.32 -8.92
N TYR A 119 -3.24 8.72 -10.14
CA TYR A 119 -2.54 9.99 -10.34
C TYR A 119 -3.40 11.20 -9.97
N HIS A 120 -4.68 11.22 -10.39
CA HIS A 120 -5.56 12.35 -10.11
C HIS A 120 -6.04 12.35 -8.66
N LYS A 121 -5.92 13.51 -8.02
CA LYS A 121 -6.31 13.72 -6.62
C LYS A 121 -7.76 13.34 -6.35
N GLU A 122 -8.66 13.67 -7.28
CA GLU A 122 -10.09 13.36 -7.22
C GLU A 122 -10.35 11.85 -7.18
N ASP A 123 -9.55 11.06 -7.89
CA ASP A 123 -9.66 9.60 -7.86
C ASP A 123 -9.14 9.03 -6.53
N ARG A 124 -8.07 9.60 -5.95
CA ARG A 124 -7.62 9.23 -4.60
C ARG A 124 -8.66 9.57 -3.53
N ILE A 125 -9.28 10.76 -3.61
CA ILE A 125 -10.39 11.15 -2.71
C ILE A 125 -11.55 10.17 -2.87
N ARG A 126 -11.93 9.83 -4.10
CA ARG A 126 -13.03 8.89 -4.37
C ARG A 126 -12.72 7.51 -3.78
N ALA A 127 -11.53 6.97 -4.04
CA ALA A 127 -11.12 5.66 -3.52
C ALA A 127 -11.12 5.62 -1.98
N LEU A 128 -10.57 6.65 -1.34
CA LEU A 128 -10.53 6.72 0.11
C LEU A 128 -11.93 6.95 0.71
N SER A 129 -12.79 7.72 0.03
CA SER A 129 -14.19 7.91 0.43
C SER A 129 -15.01 6.63 0.31
N GLU A 130 -14.80 5.83 -0.73
CA GLU A 130 -15.43 4.51 -0.87
C GLU A 130 -14.94 3.54 0.22
N ALA A 131 -13.63 3.49 0.48
CA ALA A 131 -13.09 2.71 1.59
C ALA A 131 -13.70 3.14 2.94
N ARG A 132 -13.82 4.47 3.18
CA ARG A 132 -14.49 5.02 4.38
C ARG A 132 -15.96 4.59 4.45
N ARG A 133 -16.68 4.65 3.34
CA ARG A 133 -18.11 4.30 3.31
C ARG A 133 -18.36 2.84 3.72
N ILE A 134 -17.59 1.91 3.13
CA ILE A 134 -17.82 0.46 3.32
C ILE A 134 -17.19 -0.09 4.60
N THR A 135 -16.33 0.68 5.29
CA THR A 135 -15.59 0.23 6.49
C THR A 135 -16.20 0.81 7.76
N LYS A 136 -16.25 0.00 8.81
CA LYS A 136 -16.81 0.36 10.10
C LYS A 136 -15.78 0.88 11.10
N LYS A 137 -14.61 0.23 11.21
CA LYS A 137 -13.62 0.49 12.28
C LYS A 137 -12.37 1.21 11.74
N TYR A 138 -11.50 0.49 11.03
CA TYR A 138 -10.17 0.98 10.64
C TYR A 138 -9.89 0.76 9.15
N ILE A 139 -9.14 1.69 8.57
CA ILE A 139 -8.66 1.63 7.19
C ILE A 139 -7.15 1.76 7.22
N PHE A 140 -6.45 0.80 6.65
CA PHE A 140 -5.00 0.82 6.44
C PHE A 140 -4.71 1.24 5.02
N VAL A 141 -3.96 2.34 4.84
CA VAL A 141 -3.69 2.90 3.51
C VAL A 141 -2.20 3.09 3.32
N THR A 142 -1.64 2.51 2.24
CA THR A 142 -0.22 2.66 1.91
C THR A 142 0.00 3.72 0.84
N TYR A 143 1.07 4.48 1.00
CA TYR A 143 1.57 5.49 0.08
C TYR A 143 3.04 5.23 -0.26
N ILE A 144 3.46 5.52 -1.51
CA ILE A 144 4.86 5.59 -1.90
C ILE A 144 5.35 7.02 -1.65
N MET A 145 6.52 7.15 -1.02
CA MET A 145 7.02 8.46 -0.62
C MET A 145 7.88 9.11 -1.70
N ASN A 146 7.65 10.41 -1.90
CA ASN A 146 8.33 11.20 -2.92
C ASN A 146 9.84 11.26 -2.69
N GLU A 147 10.28 11.60 -1.48
CA GLU A 147 11.72 11.77 -1.16
C GLU A 147 12.48 10.47 -1.36
N TYR A 148 11.89 9.33 -0.97
CA TYR A 148 12.47 8.03 -1.28
C TYR A 148 12.63 7.82 -2.79
N SER A 149 11.57 8.08 -3.56
CA SER A 149 11.57 7.86 -5.00
C SER A 149 12.59 8.73 -5.72
N VAL A 150 12.74 9.99 -5.31
CA VAL A 150 13.75 10.91 -5.85
C VAL A 150 15.16 10.44 -5.50
N ILE A 151 15.41 10.06 -4.24
CA ILE A 151 16.75 9.60 -3.81
C ILE A 151 17.13 8.31 -4.54
N GLU A 152 16.24 7.32 -4.52
CA GLU A 152 16.54 5.99 -5.07
C GLU A 152 16.64 6.02 -6.59
N TYR A 153 15.63 6.60 -7.25
CA TYR A 153 15.52 6.55 -8.70
C TYR A 153 16.33 7.63 -9.41
N ALA A 154 16.18 8.91 -8.99
CA ALA A 154 16.87 9.99 -9.67
C ALA A 154 18.38 9.99 -9.40
N PHE A 155 18.79 9.86 -8.14
CA PHE A 155 20.19 10.06 -7.78
C PHE A 155 20.98 8.76 -7.65
N LYS A 156 20.46 7.74 -6.98
CA LYS A 156 21.18 6.48 -6.79
C LYS A 156 21.24 5.66 -8.08
N ASP A 157 20.12 5.58 -8.84
CA ASP A 157 20.05 4.87 -10.12
C ASP A 157 20.44 5.73 -11.32
N ASP A 158 20.89 6.98 -11.08
CA ASP A 158 21.42 7.95 -12.08
C ASP A 158 20.40 8.34 -13.19
N HIS A 159 19.09 8.34 -12.88
CA HIS A 159 18.04 8.76 -13.82
C HIS A 159 17.67 10.24 -13.71
N TYR A 160 18.42 11.06 -12.98
CA TYR A 160 18.09 12.48 -12.78
C TYR A 160 17.86 13.24 -14.09
N ARG A 161 18.73 13.00 -15.10
CA ARG A 161 18.64 13.68 -16.40
C ARG A 161 17.37 13.34 -17.18
N GLU A 162 16.78 12.16 -16.92
CA GLU A 162 15.56 11.67 -17.57
C GLU A 162 14.31 12.24 -16.93
N ILE A 163 14.37 12.52 -15.62
CA ILE A 163 13.18 12.94 -14.86
C ILE A 163 13.21 14.40 -14.41
N LYS A 164 14.32 15.14 -14.62
CA LYS A 164 14.46 16.52 -14.13
C LYS A 164 13.32 17.46 -14.58
N ASP A 165 12.79 17.26 -15.80
CA ASP A 165 11.70 18.07 -16.35
C ASP A 165 10.32 17.65 -15.81
N LYS A 166 10.26 16.61 -14.98
CA LYS A 166 9.10 16.10 -14.24
C LYS A 166 9.16 16.39 -12.75
N LEU A 167 10.17 17.14 -12.32
CA LEU A 167 10.33 17.59 -10.94
C LEU A 167 9.92 19.06 -10.85
N ASP A 168 9.11 19.40 -9.86
CA ASP A 168 8.84 20.79 -9.51
C ASP A 168 10.04 21.43 -8.78
N GLU A 169 9.92 22.72 -8.44
CA GLU A 169 10.96 23.46 -7.71
C GLU A 169 11.29 22.87 -6.32
N SER A 170 10.38 22.08 -5.76
CA SER A 170 10.56 21.39 -4.47
C SER A 170 11.03 19.94 -4.62
N PHE A 171 11.36 19.50 -5.83
CA PHE A 171 11.66 18.10 -6.17
C PHE A 171 10.48 17.14 -5.93
N HIS A 172 9.25 17.62 -6.02
CA HIS A 172 8.10 16.73 -6.08
C HIS A 172 7.96 16.17 -7.51
N ILE A 173 7.71 14.86 -7.63
CA ILE A 173 7.54 14.20 -8.93
C ILE A 173 6.12 14.51 -9.43
N ASP A 174 6.04 15.22 -10.57
CA ASP A 174 4.80 15.56 -11.28
C ASP A 174 4.84 14.98 -12.69
N ASP A 175 4.54 13.70 -12.80
CA ASP A 175 4.49 12.98 -14.07
C ASP A 175 3.12 12.32 -14.27
N PRO A 176 2.20 12.98 -15.02
CA PRO A 176 0.86 12.42 -15.25
C PRO A 176 0.87 11.09 -16.03
N ASP A 177 1.97 10.78 -16.69
CA ASP A 177 2.16 9.52 -17.38
C ASP A 177 2.81 8.44 -16.51
N ALA A 178 3.21 8.74 -15.29
CA ALA A 178 3.77 7.74 -14.38
C ALA A 178 2.72 6.68 -14.00
N LEU A 179 3.20 5.44 -13.78
CA LEU A 179 2.36 4.37 -13.23
C LEU A 179 2.18 4.50 -11.71
N PHE A 180 3.05 5.27 -11.07
CA PHE A 180 3.08 5.46 -9.63
C PHE A 180 3.03 6.95 -9.32
N PHE A 181 2.11 7.34 -8.45
CA PHE A 181 2.07 8.65 -7.83
C PHE A 181 2.85 8.60 -6.51
N GLN A 182 3.73 9.56 -6.31
CA GLN A 182 4.51 9.70 -5.08
C GLN A 182 3.85 10.76 -4.19
N SER A 183 3.70 10.44 -2.91
CA SER A 183 3.08 11.32 -1.93
C SER A 183 4.12 11.90 -0.97
N ARG A 184 3.81 13.06 -0.42
CA ARG A 184 4.41 13.60 0.80
C ARG A 184 3.46 13.45 1.98
N ILE A 185 3.97 13.65 3.17
CA ILE A 185 3.16 13.57 4.41
C ILE A 185 1.98 14.55 4.35
N GLU A 186 2.22 15.75 3.80
CA GLU A 186 1.22 16.80 3.65
C GLU A 186 0.08 16.39 2.71
N ASP A 187 0.40 15.64 1.63
CA ASP A 187 -0.61 15.12 0.70
C ASP A 187 -1.51 14.09 1.39
N MET A 188 -0.92 13.24 2.24
CA MET A 188 -1.65 12.25 3.02
C MET A 188 -2.58 12.94 4.02
N ASP A 189 -2.09 13.95 4.74
CA ASP A 189 -2.86 14.71 5.73
C ASP A 189 -4.05 15.42 5.06
N GLU A 190 -3.84 16.06 3.91
CA GLU A 190 -4.91 16.72 3.15
C GLU A 190 -5.97 15.69 2.68
N LEU A 191 -5.56 14.54 2.19
CA LEU A 191 -6.50 13.48 1.76
C LEU A 191 -7.34 12.98 2.93
N ASN A 192 -6.71 12.73 4.08
CA ASN A 192 -7.40 12.28 5.28
C ASN A 192 -8.45 13.30 5.74
N GLU A 193 -8.09 14.59 5.75
CA GLU A 193 -9.01 15.68 6.12
C GLU A 193 -10.19 15.76 5.14
N ARG A 194 -9.91 15.80 3.85
CA ARG A 194 -10.95 15.89 2.80
C ARG A 194 -11.93 14.72 2.81
N CYS A 195 -11.45 13.53 3.20
CA CYS A 195 -12.29 12.35 3.29
C CYS A 195 -12.98 12.19 4.66
N GLY A 196 -12.84 13.14 5.58
CA GLY A 196 -13.43 13.08 6.93
C GLY A 196 -12.90 11.89 7.73
N LEU A 197 -11.59 11.66 7.64
CA LEU A 197 -10.89 10.61 8.35
C LEU A 197 -9.96 11.21 9.40
N GLU A 198 -9.80 10.49 10.50
CA GLU A 198 -8.88 10.80 11.58
C GLU A 198 -7.69 9.83 11.53
N LEU A 199 -6.49 10.38 11.57
CA LEU A 199 -5.26 9.59 11.68
C LEU A 199 -5.16 9.01 13.10
N VAL A 200 -5.16 7.68 13.19
CA VAL A 200 -4.93 6.95 14.44
C VAL A 200 -3.45 6.72 14.66
N LYS A 201 -2.76 6.27 13.61
CA LYS A 201 -1.33 5.98 13.64
C LYS A 201 -0.75 6.08 12.23
N ARG A 202 0.53 6.47 12.13
CA ARG A 202 1.32 6.46 10.90
C ARG A 202 2.63 5.76 11.14
N PHE A 203 3.04 4.88 10.24
CA PHE A 203 4.30 4.17 10.33
C PHE A 203 4.93 3.90 8.96
N ALA A 204 6.26 3.79 8.92
CA ALA A 204 6.98 3.31 7.75
C ALA A 204 6.91 1.79 7.72
N SER A 205 6.36 1.18 6.65
CA SER A 205 6.28 -0.28 6.59
C SER A 205 7.62 -0.94 6.30
N ASP A 206 8.51 -0.27 5.62
CA ASP A 206 9.83 -0.76 5.22
C ASP A 206 11.01 0.12 5.67
N GLY A 207 10.79 1.40 5.98
CA GLY A 207 11.83 2.31 6.45
C GLY A 207 13.00 2.43 5.45
N PRO A 208 14.26 2.35 5.94
CA PRO A 208 15.44 2.42 5.08
C PRO A 208 15.76 1.11 4.36
N THR A 209 14.93 0.07 4.51
CA THR A 209 15.19 -1.29 4.03
C THR A 209 15.48 -1.34 2.53
N ASP A 210 14.72 -0.58 1.75
CA ASP A 210 14.84 -0.58 0.29
C ASP A 210 16.14 0.04 -0.21
N TYR A 211 16.71 1.02 0.50
CA TYR A 211 18.05 1.53 0.20
C TYR A 211 19.14 0.48 0.41
N MET A 212 18.87 -0.52 1.24
CA MET A 212 19.80 -1.54 1.69
C MET A 212 19.45 -2.95 1.22
N ARG A 213 18.64 -3.11 0.16
CA ARG A 213 18.10 -4.40 -0.31
C ARG A 213 19.13 -5.53 -0.38
N SER A 214 20.29 -5.25 -0.97
CA SER A 214 21.35 -6.27 -1.11
C SER A 214 21.90 -6.72 0.25
N TYR A 215 22.10 -5.79 1.18
CA TYR A 215 22.58 -6.10 2.52
C TYR A 215 21.54 -6.88 3.32
N ILE A 216 20.29 -6.42 3.32
CA ILE A 216 19.19 -7.07 4.04
C ILE A 216 18.97 -8.51 3.53
N ASN A 217 19.00 -8.71 2.19
CA ASN A 217 18.79 -10.03 1.61
C ASN A 217 19.92 -11.02 1.92
N ASN A 218 21.12 -10.55 2.26
CA ASN A 218 22.28 -11.37 2.60
C ASN A 218 22.54 -11.48 4.12
N MET A 219 21.72 -10.90 4.98
CA MET A 219 21.82 -11.09 6.44
C MET A 219 21.60 -12.56 6.81
N ASP A 220 22.28 -13.03 7.84
CA ASP A 220 21.90 -14.28 8.51
C ASP A 220 20.57 -14.11 9.27
N GLU A 221 20.03 -15.21 9.82
CA GLU A 221 18.74 -15.18 10.49
C GLU A 221 18.73 -14.32 11.76
N ASP A 222 19.78 -14.40 12.56
CA ASP A 222 19.87 -13.66 13.83
C ASP A 222 19.98 -12.15 13.56
N THR A 223 20.81 -11.76 12.60
CA THR A 223 20.97 -10.37 12.19
C THR A 223 19.68 -9.82 11.57
N PHE A 224 19.01 -10.61 10.73
CA PHE A 224 17.73 -10.20 10.16
C PHE A 224 16.62 -10.05 11.21
N ALA A 225 16.55 -10.97 12.17
CA ALA A 225 15.60 -10.86 13.29
C ALA A 225 15.84 -9.60 14.14
N ALA A 226 17.12 -9.29 14.42
CA ALA A 226 17.48 -8.06 15.13
C ALA A 226 17.15 -6.80 14.32
N TYR A 227 17.38 -6.81 12.99
CA TYR A 227 17.01 -5.71 12.12
C TYR A 227 15.49 -5.48 12.08
N LEU A 228 14.71 -6.54 11.96
CA LEU A 228 13.25 -6.46 11.96
C LEU A 228 12.73 -5.89 13.31
N ASP A 229 13.26 -6.33 14.43
CA ASP A 229 12.92 -5.80 15.75
C ASP A 229 13.29 -4.31 15.88
N PHE A 230 14.48 -3.93 15.43
CA PHE A 230 14.89 -2.51 15.36
C PHE A 230 13.93 -1.70 14.51
N HIS A 231 13.61 -2.16 13.30
CA HIS A 231 12.68 -1.47 12.40
C HIS A 231 11.30 -1.31 13.05
N GLN A 232 10.72 -2.37 13.59
CA GLN A 232 9.41 -2.34 14.23
C GLN A 232 9.34 -1.45 15.49
N LYS A 233 10.46 -1.18 16.14
CA LYS A 233 10.57 -0.24 17.27
C LYS A 233 10.76 1.21 16.84
N THR A 234 11.16 1.45 15.60
CA THR A 234 11.52 2.79 15.10
C THR A 234 10.64 3.28 13.96
N CYS A 235 9.80 2.43 13.37
CA CYS A 235 9.01 2.73 12.17
C CYS A 235 7.96 3.84 12.35
N GLU A 236 7.59 4.21 13.59
CA GLU A 236 6.69 5.33 13.89
C GLU A 236 7.44 6.67 14.07
N ARG A 237 8.77 6.67 14.04
CA ARG A 237 9.55 7.89 14.25
C ARG A 237 9.36 8.86 13.08
N LYS A 238 8.88 10.06 13.37
CA LYS A 238 8.52 11.09 12.37
C LYS A 238 9.67 11.44 11.43
N GLU A 239 10.90 11.45 11.96
CA GLU A 239 12.11 11.76 11.21
C GLU A 239 12.50 10.67 10.18
N LEU A 240 11.84 9.49 10.22
CA LEU A 240 12.12 8.37 9.30
C LEU A 240 11.00 8.14 8.27
N LEU A 241 9.83 8.77 8.44
CA LEU A 241 8.66 8.50 7.60
C LEU A 241 8.88 8.93 6.13
N GLY A 242 9.18 10.19 5.91
CA GLY A 242 9.21 10.76 4.54
C GLY A 242 10.28 10.17 3.62
N ALA A 243 11.34 9.60 4.17
CA ALA A 243 12.40 8.94 3.41
C ALA A 243 12.24 7.41 3.31
N SER A 244 11.15 6.85 3.80
CA SER A 244 10.81 5.44 3.64
C SER A 244 10.20 5.18 2.26
N SER A 245 10.34 3.97 1.72
CA SER A 245 9.69 3.64 0.44
C SER A 245 8.17 3.67 0.58
N HIS A 246 7.65 3.02 1.62
CA HIS A 246 6.23 2.99 1.89
C HIS A 246 5.90 3.49 3.30
N VAL A 247 4.86 4.32 3.38
CA VAL A 247 4.26 4.77 4.64
C VAL A 247 2.80 4.36 4.68
N VAL A 248 2.37 3.87 5.83
CA VAL A 248 1.01 3.42 6.08
C VAL A 248 0.32 4.36 7.07
N ASP A 249 -0.88 4.81 6.71
CA ASP A 249 -1.82 5.44 7.64
C ASP A 249 -2.84 4.40 8.12
N ILE A 250 -3.07 4.38 9.43
CA ILE A 250 -4.22 3.73 10.06
C ILE A 250 -5.21 4.82 10.36
N LEU A 251 -6.36 4.73 9.73
CA LEU A 251 -7.41 5.73 9.74
C LEU A 251 -8.69 5.20 10.37
N LYS A 252 -9.47 6.09 10.97
CA LYS A 252 -10.85 5.82 11.37
C LYS A 252 -11.77 6.96 10.92
N LYS A 253 -13.08 6.72 10.89
CA LYS A 253 -14.05 7.77 10.60
C LYS A 253 -13.96 8.87 11.67
N ARG A 254 -13.96 10.13 11.22
CA ARG A 254 -14.24 11.26 12.11
C ARG A 254 -15.75 11.31 12.30
N TYR A 255 -16.18 11.26 13.54
CA TYR A 255 -17.56 11.52 13.92
C TYR A 255 -17.61 12.95 14.46
N ASP A 256 -18.43 13.79 13.84
CA ASP A 256 -18.71 15.17 14.27
C ASP A 256 -19.50 15.18 15.57
#